data_07d3654ce62faf5d4e9c5e064a040c17
#
_entry.id   07d3654ce62faf5d4e9c5e064a040c17
#
_cell.length_a   1.000
_cell.length_b   1.000
_cell.length_c   1.000
_cell.angle_alpha   90.00
_cell.angle_beta   90.00
_cell.angle_gamma   90.00
#
_symmetry.space_group_name_H-M   'P 1'
#
loop_
_entity.id
_entity.type
_entity.pdbx_description
1 polymer ?
#
loop_
_entity_poly.entity_id
_entity_poly.type
_entity_poly.pdbx_seq_one_letter_code
_entity_poly.pdbx_strand_id
1 'polypeptide(L)'
;MSDLTNSLINATYKKLIQVSSSGNEGISGTLTNVQTGDGTNTALKLATSAAQVDGTLFVGQTFGVSGDASVAGNLAISNKVCASAYYGDGSNLTGL
;
A
#
# COMPACT_ATOMS: atom_id res chain seq x y z
N MET A 1 -3.79 -20.18 -21.24
CA MET A 1 -3.16 -18.88 -21.55
C MET A 1 -2.06 -18.63 -20.54
N SER A 2 -0.91 -18.37 -21.00
CA SER A 2 0.19 -18.04 -20.10
C SER A 2 0.09 -16.58 -19.67
N ASP A 3 1.15 -15.91 -19.62
CA ASP A 3 1.31 -14.57 -19.13
C ASP A 3 0.59 -13.56 -20.04
N LEU A 4 -0.17 -12.66 -19.44
CA LEU A 4 -0.84 -11.60 -20.19
C LEU A 4 0.14 -10.61 -20.78
N THR A 5 1.33 -10.48 -20.20
CA THR A 5 2.32 -9.54 -20.71
C THR A 5 2.93 -9.97 -22.03
N ASN A 6 2.88 -11.25 -22.35
CA ASN A 6 3.48 -11.80 -23.58
C ASN A 6 2.47 -11.99 -24.71
N SER A 7 1.29 -11.42 -24.60
CA SER A 7 0.26 -11.54 -25.62
C SER A 7 -0.08 -10.16 -26.13
N LEU A 8 -0.99 -10.11 -27.11
CA LEU A 8 -1.47 -8.84 -27.62
C LEU A 8 -2.22 -8.04 -26.55
N ILE A 9 -2.56 -8.67 -25.43
CA ILE A 9 -3.26 -8.01 -24.33
C ILE A 9 -2.43 -6.88 -23.76
N ASN A 10 -1.10 -7.06 -23.62
CA ASN A 10 -0.28 -5.99 -23.03
C ASN A 10 -0.19 -4.75 -23.90
N ALA A 11 -0.42 -4.89 -25.22
CA ALA A 11 -0.44 -3.74 -26.11
C ALA A 11 -1.86 -3.18 -26.31
N THR A 12 -2.89 -4.00 -26.09
CA THR A 12 -4.27 -3.65 -26.37
C THR A 12 -5.03 -3.22 -25.12
N TYR A 13 -4.77 -3.87 -23.99
CA TYR A 13 -5.52 -3.66 -22.75
C TYR A 13 -4.63 -3.07 -21.66
N LYS A 14 -4.16 -1.84 -21.90
CA LYS A 14 -3.29 -1.16 -20.93
C LYS A 14 -3.98 -0.83 -19.62
N LYS A 15 -5.31 -0.84 -19.61
CA LYS A 15 -6.09 -0.56 -18.41
C LYS A 15 -6.25 -1.77 -17.50
N LEU A 16 -5.88 -2.95 -17.95
CA LEU A 16 -5.92 -4.13 -17.10
C LEU A 16 -4.85 -4.02 -16.02
N ILE A 17 -5.17 -4.59 -14.86
CA ILE A 17 -4.27 -4.59 -13.71
C ILE A 17 -3.69 -5.99 -13.55
N GLN A 18 -2.40 -6.08 -13.37
CA GLN A 18 -1.69 -7.34 -13.17
C GLN A 18 -0.60 -7.16 -12.11
N VAL A 19 -0.06 -8.26 -11.64
CA VAL A 19 1.11 -8.20 -10.77
C VAL A 19 2.36 -8.55 -11.57
N SER A 20 3.49 -7.94 -11.19
CA SER A 20 4.76 -8.21 -11.83
C SER A 20 5.28 -9.57 -11.38
N SER A 21 5.29 -10.54 -12.27
CA SER A 21 5.83 -11.86 -11.98
C SER A 21 6.44 -12.43 -13.25
N SER A 22 7.33 -13.37 -13.09
CA SER A 22 7.89 -14.10 -14.22
C SER A 22 7.03 -15.33 -14.49
N GLY A 23 6.52 -15.44 -15.70
CA GLY A 23 5.65 -16.53 -16.05
C GLY A 23 4.20 -16.28 -15.63
N ASN A 24 3.47 -17.38 -15.44
CA ASN A 24 2.02 -17.31 -15.20
C ASN A 24 1.70 -17.53 -13.73
N GLU A 25 2.33 -16.76 -12.87
CA GLU A 25 2.14 -16.85 -11.43
C GLU A 25 1.27 -15.71 -10.95
N GLY A 26 0.50 -15.97 -9.90
CA GLY A 26 -0.27 -14.94 -9.23
C GLY A 26 0.49 -14.30 -8.09
N ILE A 27 -0.25 -13.84 -7.09
CA ILE A 27 0.35 -13.23 -5.90
C ILE A 27 0.97 -14.33 -5.04
N SER A 28 2.18 -14.07 -4.56
CA SER A 28 2.93 -15.01 -3.72
C SER A 28 3.25 -14.37 -2.37
N GLY A 29 4.11 -15.01 -1.59
CA GLY A 29 4.59 -14.46 -0.32
C GLY A 29 5.57 -13.32 -0.48
N THR A 30 6.05 -13.06 -1.70
CA THR A 30 6.97 -11.97 -1.99
C THR A 30 6.19 -10.77 -2.52
N LEU A 31 6.51 -9.57 -2.03
CA LEU A 31 5.89 -8.34 -2.52
C LEU A 31 6.24 -8.13 -3.98
N THR A 32 5.24 -7.96 -4.83
CA THR A 32 5.40 -7.70 -6.25
C THR A 32 4.57 -6.49 -6.64
N ASN A 33 5.07 -5.73 -7.62
CA ASN A 33 4.38 -4.53 -8.06
C ASN A 33 3.04 -4.87 -8.73
N VAL A 34 2.04 -4.06 -8.44
CA VAL A 34 0.82 -4.02 -9.22
C VAL A 34 1.11 -3.17 -10.45
N GLN A 35 0.80 -3.68 -11.62
CA GLN A 35 1.12 -3.05 -12.89
C GLN A 35 -0.13 -2.87 -13.74
N THR A 36 -0.05 -1.94 -14.68
CA THR A 36 -1.02 -1.90 -15.77
C THR A 36 -0.70 -3.01 -16.77
N GLY A 37 -1.62 -3.25 -17.69
CA GLY A 37 -1.47 -4.34 -18.65
C GLY A 37 -0.26 -4.22 -19.56
N ASP A 38 0.31 -3.02 -19.71
CA ASP A 38 1.52 -2.78 -20.50
C ASP A 38 2.81 -2.87 -19.69
N GLY A 39 2.73 -3.28 -18.43
CA GLY A 39 3.90 -3.49 -17.60
C GLY A 39 4.38 -2.26 -16.82
N THR A 40 3.60 -1.18 -16.79
CA THR A 40 3.96 0.00 -15.99
C THR A 40 3.69 -0.27 -14.52
N ASN A 41 4.70 -0.10 -13.68
CA ASN A 41 4.57 -0.31 -12.23
C ASN A 41 3.81 0.82 -11.58
N THR A 42 2.94 0.47 -10.62
CA THR A 42 2.36 1.44 -9.70
C THR A 42 3.21 1.50 -8.42
N ALA A 43 2.83 2.38 -7.50
CA ALA A 43 3.47 2.45 -6.18
C ALA A 43 3.03 1.33 -5.25
N LEU A 44 2.04 0.54 -5.64
CA LEU A 44 1.46 -0.50 -4.79
C LEU A 44 2.11 -1.85 -5.07
N LYS A 45 2.51 -2.53 -4.01
CA LYS A 45 3.01 -3.90 -4.07
C LYS A 45 2.13 -4.78 -3.20
N LEU A 46 1.89 -6.00 -3.66
CA LEU A 46 1.04 -6.96 -2.95
C LEU A 46 1.77 -8.29 -2.78
N ALA A 47 1.50 -8.93 -1.64
CA ALA A 47 1.86 -10.30 -1.35
C ALA A 47 0.67 -10.96 -0.66
N THR A 48 0.76 -12.25 -0.38
CA THR A 48 -0.36 -12.97 0.25
C THR A 48 -0.67 -12.48 1.66
N SER A 49 0.31 -11.90 2.35
CA SER A 49 0.12 -11.44 3.73
C SER A 49 0.63 -10.03 3.97
N ALA A 50 0.91 -9.26 2.90
CA ALA A 50 1.42 -7.91 3.06
C ALA A 50 1.03 -7.04 1.88
N ALA A 51 0.94 -5.74 2.11
CA ALA A 51 0.76 -4.73 1.08
C ALA A 51 1.70 -3.57 1.40
N GLN A 52 2.31 -3.00 0.38
CA GLN A 52 3.26 -1.90 0.55
C GLN A 52 2.98 -0.82 -0.48
N VAL A 53 3.06 0.44 -0.04
CA VAL A 53 2.97 1.60 -0.94
C VAL A 53 4.33 2.29 -0.92
N ASP A 54 5.01 2.32 -2.07
CA ASP A 54 6.34 2.90 -2.18
C ASP A 54 6.34 4.42 -2.36
N GLY A 55 5.19 5.01 -2.40
CA GLY A 55 5.03 6.46 -2.49
C GLY A 55 4.15 6.97 -1.37
N THR A 56 3.25 7.87 -1.71
CA THR A 56 2.31 8.45 -0.75
C THR A 56 0.96 7.75 -0.86
N LEU A 57 0.39 7.40 0.28
CA LEU A 57 -0.96 6.84 0.36
C LEU A 57 -1.92 7.92 0.83
N PHE A 58 -2.89 8.26 -0.02
CA PHE A 58 -3.97 9.17 0.34
C PHE A 58 -5.24 8.39 0.65
N VAL A 59 -5.82 8.61 1.83
CA VAL A 59 -7.09 8.01 2.21
C VAL A 59 -8.12 9.13 2.28
N GLY A 60 -9.10 9.09 1.37
CA GLY A 60 -10.07 10.18 1.23
C GLY A 60 -11.18 10.20 2.28
N GLN A 61 -11.30 9.15 3.05
CA GLN A 61 -12.33 9.02 4.07
C GLN A 61 -11.68 8.55 5.37
N THR A 62 -12.28 7.58 6.03
CA THR A 62 -11.77 7.05 7.27
C THR A 62 -10.66 6.04 7.03
N PHE A 63 -9.56 6.15 7.79
CA PHE A 63 -8.49 5.17 7.79
C PHE A 63 -8.64 4.31 9.04
N GLY A 64 -9.08 3.06 8.87
CA GLY A 64 -9.33 2.14 9.97
C GLY A 64 -8.23 1.12 10.12
N VAL A 65 -7.77 0.90 11.34
CA VAL A 65 -6.76 -0.11 11.66
C VAL A 65 -7.31 -0.96 12.80
N SER A 66 -7.53 -2.25 12.55
CA SER A 66 -8.13 -3.12 13.56
C SER A 66 -7.13 -3.69 14.56
N GLY A 67 -5.84 -3.60 14.25
CA GLY A 67 -4.76 -4.00 15.17
C GLY A 67 -3.93 -2.80 15.58
N ASP A 68 -2.65 -3.00 15.73
CA ASP A 68 -1.73 -1.92 16.08
C ASP A 68 -1.32 -1.14 14.86
N ALA A 69 -1.13 0.17 15.01
CA ALA A 69 -0.54 1.02 13.99
C ALA A 69 0.84 1.47 14.45
N SER A 70 1.82 1.37 13.56
CA SER A 70 3.20 1.76 13.85
C SER A 70 3.63 2.85 12.89
N VAL A 71 4.13 3.96 13.42
CA VAL A 71 4.61 5.09 12.63
C VAL A 71 6.07 5.31 12.99
N ALA A 72 6.97 5.09 12.01
CA ALA A 72 8.40 5.19 12.25
C ALA A 72 8.90 6.64 12.33
N GLY A 73 8.15 7.56 11.76
CA GLY A 73 8.50 8.98 11.77
C GLY A 73 7.52 9.78 12.61
N ASN A 74 7.14 10.93 12.13
CA ASN A 74 6.21 11.81 12.83
C ASN A 74 4.77 11.50 12.42
N LEU A 75 3.86 11.61 13.38
CA LEU A 75 2.43 11.54 13.12
C LEU A 75 1.86 12.94 13.33
N ALA A 76 1.35 13.55 12.26
CA ALA A 76 0.76 14.87 12.30
C ALA A 76 -0.76 14.76 12.19
N ILE A 77 -1.46 15.32 13.15
CA ILE A 77 -2.92 15.33 13.19
C ILE A 77 -3.37 16.78 13.34
N SER A 78 -4.14 17.27 12.37
CA SER A 78 -4.52 18.69 12.34
C SER A 78 -5.70 19.04 13.25
N ASN A 79 -6.36 18.04 13.84
CA ASN A 79 -7.48 18.29 14.71
C ASN A 79 -7.21 17.69 16.09
N LYS A 80 -7.77 16.54 16.41
CA LYS A 80 -7.69 15.97 17.75
C LYS A 80 -7.16 14.56 17.71
N VAL A 81 -6.43 14.19 18.76
CA VAL A 81 -6.06 12.79 19.03
C VAL A 81 -6.90 12.33 20.20
N CYS A 82 -7.75 11.32 19.98
CA CYS A 82 -8.57 10.73 21.04
C CYS A 82 -8.01 9.35 21.35
N ALA A 83 -7.56 9.14 22.57
CA ALA A 83 -7.03 7.87 23.01
C ALA A 83 -7.43 7.63 24.46
N SER A 84 -7.56 6.35 24.85
CA SER A 84 -7.85 5.99 26.23
C SER A 84 -6.65 6.25 27.13
N ALA A 85 -5.43 6.15 26.57
CA ALA A 85 -4.20 6.36 27.32
C ALA A 85 -3.09 6.79 26.37
N TYR A 86 -2.13 7.52 26.90
CA TYR A 86 -0.91 7.94 26.18
C TYR A 86 0.29 7.38 26.93
N TYR A 87 1.20 6.74 26.19
CA TYR A 87 2.44 6.22 26.73
C TYR A 87 3.60 6.91 26.03
N GLY A 88 4.56 7.39 26.81
CA GLY A 88 5.73 8.02 26.26
C GLY A 88 6.05 9.32 26.97
N ASP A 89 6.99 10.07 26.42
CA ASP A 89 7.45 11.34 26.98
C ASP A 89 6.48 12.46 26.60
N GLY A 90 5.79 13.01 27.60
CA GLY A 90 4.86 14.11 27.41
C GLY A 90 5.45 15.49 27.68
N SER A 91 6.77 15.61 27.78
CA SER A 91 7.41 16.86 28.19
C SER A 91 7.18 18.00 27.20
N ASN A 92 6.87 17.70 25.94
CA ASN A 92 6.59 18.71 24.93
C ASN A 92 5.10 19.01 24.76
N LEU A 93 4.24 18.40 25.57
CA LEU A 93 2.81 18.67 25.54
C LEU A 93 2.52 19.97 26.30
N THR A 94 1.64 20.78 25.72
CA THR A 94 1.24 22.05 26.33
C THR A 94 -0.26 22.10 26.50
N GLY A 95 -0.74 22.96 27.39
CA GLY A 95 -2.16 23.13 27.63
C GLY A 95 -2.80 22.08 28.53
N LEU A 96 -1.98 21.33 29.25
CA LEU A 96 -2.47 20.34 30.21
C LEU A 96 -2.95 20.98 31.50
#